data_bf807cbb13c8c0c7a7c97d0ec3474035
#
_entry.id   bf807cbb13c8c0c7a7c97d0ec3474035
#
_cell.length_a   1.000
_cell.length_b   1.000
_cell.length_c   1.000
_cell.angle_alpha   90.00
_cell.angle_beta   90.00
_cell.angle_gamma   90.00
#
_symmetry.space_group_name_H-M   'P 1'
#
loop_
_entity.id
_entity.type
_entity.pdbx_description
1 polymer ?
#
loop_
_entity_poly.entity_id
_entity_poly.type
_entity_poly.pdbx_seq_one_letter_code
_entity_poly.pdbx_strand_id
1 'polypeptide(L)'
;MKEPSIDVKHIATLTGHSGCVYAMDTGFSEQTIFTGGSDRYIALWNLETLQAEKFSAALPAAIYTICHIPEKNILLAGTTTGAIHILDLDKKEEIKILQHHRGPVFDIQYSLKTNCFYTAGGDGNFAVCSLDTLSLLIMKKLSYDKARSIAFNDVTSEIAVALGDSNVLIFDLFTLENKNDFIAHQVGEKVVGANIVRYSPDGKFLLTGGRDAHLNIWSVENYELIKSIPAHNWAIYDIAFNPDATLFATASRDKTVKIWDAKTYQVLKRITKLNFEAHTHSVNKLIWSTYRNYLVSVGDDKMVMIREVNRK
;
A
#
# COMPACT_ATOMS: atom_id res chain seq x y z
N MET A 1 -11.35 10.12 -31.43
CA MET A 1 -10.16 10.29 -30.58
C MET A 1 -9.46 8.93 -30.53
N LYS A 2 -8.13 8.87 -30.70
CA LYS A 2 -7.39 7.61 -30.54
C LYS A 2 -7.60 7.14 -29.10
N GLU A 3 -7.85 5.83 -28.90
CA GLU A 3 -7.88 5.25 -27.56
C GLU A 3 -6.54 5.49 -26.86
N PRO A 4 -6.53 5.86 -25.57
CA PRO A 4 -5.29 6.07 -24.84
C PRO A 4 -4.50 4.76 -24.83
N SER A 5 -3.31 4.78 -25.38
CA SER A 5 -2.41 3.62 -25.39
C SER A 5 -1.17 3.91 -24.55
N ILE A 6 -0.66 2.89 -23.88
CA ILE A 6 0.56 2.95 -23.08
C ILE A 6 1.58 1.97 -23.61
N ASP A 7 2.85 2.33 -23.44
CA ASP A 7 3.98 1.42 -23.60
C ASP A 7 4.48 0.98 -22.24
N VAL A 8 4.71 -0.32 -22.07
CA VAL A 8 5.21 -0.90 -20.82
C VAL A 8 6.44 -1.72 -21.16
N LYS A 9 7.58 -1.29 -20.64
CA LYS A 9 8.87 -1.95 -20.84
C LYS A 9 9.33 -2.56 -19.52
N HIS A 10 9.67 -3.85 -19.52
CA HIS A 10 10.37 -4.48 -18.42
C HIS A 10 11.82 -3.93 -18.36
N ILE A 11 12.22 -3.44 -17.20
CA ILE A 11 13.56 -2.87 -16.97
C ILE A 11 14.46 -3.87 -16.26
N ALA A 12 13.97 -4.42 -15.13
CA ALA A 12 14.74 -5.37 -14.35
C ALA A 12 13.86 -6.22 -13.43
N THR A 13 14.39 -7.40 -13.11
CA THR A 13 13.92 -8.24 -11.99
C THR A 13 15.06 -8.36 -10.99
N LEU A 14 14.89 -7.75 -9.82
CA LEU A 14 15.89 -7.78 -8.77
C LEU A 14 15.59 -8.96 -7.83
N THR A 15 16.63 -9.66 -7.44
CA THR A 15 16.59 -10.83 -6.56
C THR A 15 17.52 -10.61 -5.36
N GLY A 16 17.17 -11.18 -4.21
CA GLY A 16 17.97 -11.04 -2.97
C GLY A 16 17.17 -11.44 -1.74
N HIS A 17 15.86 -11.19 -1.73
CA HIS A 17 15.01 -11.72 -0.68
C HIS A 17 14.93 -13.26 -0.73
N SER A 18 15.07 -13.91 0.43
CA SER A 18 14.91 -15.36 0.56
C SER A 18 13.47 -15.80 0.86
N GLY A 19 12.59 -14.85 1.17
CA GLY A 19 11.16 -15.04 1.45
C GLY A 19 10.26 -14.13 0.67
N CYS A 20 8.94 -14.31 0.81
CA CYS A 20 7.92 -13.45 0.18
C CYS A 20 8.09 -11.99 0.59
N VAL A 21 7.95 -11.07 -0.37
CA VAL A 21 8.03 -9.62 -0.12
C VAL A 21 6.63 -9.06 0.03
N TYR A 22 6.34 -8.45 1.17
CA TYR A 22 5.02 -7.92 1.52
C TYR A 22 4.97 -6.40 1.59
N ALA A 23 6.09 -5.79 1.92
CA ALA A 23 6.21 -4.37 2.20
C ALA A 23 7.13 -3.68 1.21
N MET A 24 6.79 -2.45 0.84
CA MET A 24 7.62 -1.58 0.02
C MET A 24 7.24 -0.13 0.30
N ASP A 25 8.26 0.74 0.37
CA ASP A 25 8.09 2.19 0.46
C ASP A 25 9.24 2.91 -0.26
N THR A 26 9.09 4.22 -0.44
CA THR A 26 10.15 5.09 -1.00
C THR A 26 11.39 5.06 -0.12
N GLY A 27 12.56 5.16 -0.74
CA GLY A 27 13.84 5.19 -0.06
C GLY A 27 14.33 6.61 0.25
N PHE A 28 15.65 6.77 0.39
CA PHE A 28 16.29 8.07 0.70
C PHE A 28 16.18 9.11 -0.42
N SER A 29 15.92 8.68 -1.63
CA SER A 29 15.75 9.53 -2.81
C SER A 29 14.72 8.92 -3.75
N GLU A 30 14.30 9.65 -4.77
CA GLU A 30 13.41 9.14 -5.81
C GLU A 30 13.96 7.89 -6.54
N GLN A 31 15.29 7.70 -6.50
CA GLN A 31 15.99 6.56 -7.10
C GLN A 31 16.06 5.34 -6.22
N THR A 32 15.56 5.39 -4.99
CA THR A 32 15.68 4.27 -4.04
C THR A 32 14.34 3.85 -3.46
N ILE A 33 14.22 2.55 -3.13
CA ILE A 33 13.05 1.98 -2.48
C ILE A 33 13.46 1.01 -1.38
N PHE A 34 12.72 1.01 -0.28
CA PHE A 34 12.79 -0.01 0.76
C PHE A 34 11.84 -1.16 0.44
N THR A 35 12.25 -2.38 0.77
CA THR A 35 11.41 -3.58 0.74
C THR A 35 11.56 -4.39 2.01
N GLY A 36 10.52 -5.15 2.38
CA GLY A 36 10.55 -6.05 3.53
C GLY A 36 9.62 -7.24 3.35
N GLY A 37 9.91 -8.34 4.04
CA GLY A 37 9.11 -9.54 3.83
C GLY A 37 9.25 -10.64 4.89
N SER A 38 8.89 -11.85 4.48
CA SER A 38 8.87 -13.03 5.36
C SER A 38 10.26 -13.52 5.76
N ASP A 39 11.29 -13.12 5.06
CA ASP A 39 12.69 -13.38 5.42
C ASP A 39 13.18 -12.50 6.58
N ARG A 40 12.36 -11.55 7.03
CA ARG A 40 12.61 -10.65 8.16
C ARG A 40 13.68 -9.58 7.89
N TYR A 41 14.06 -9.38 6.63
CA TYR A 41 15.02 -8.36 6.24
C TYR A 41 14.31 -7.17 5.61
N ILE A 42 14.81 -5.96 5.92
CA ILE A 42 14.57 -4.76 5.14
C ILE A 42 15.78 -4.59 4.23
N ALA A 43 15.52 -4.42 2.94
CA ALA A 43 16.54 -4.15 1.93
C ALA A 43 16.25 -2.80 1.24
N LEU A 44 17.32 -2.13 0.82
CA LEU A 44 17.26 -0.90 0.02
C LEU A 44 17.74 -1.22 -1.39
N TRP A 45 16.99 -0.80 -2.39
CA TRP A 45 17.28 -1.00 -3.80
C TRP A 45 17.45 0.33 -4.50
N ASN A 46 18.38 0.37 -5.44
CA ASN A 46 18.61 1.53 -6.30
C ASN A 46 18.01 1.26 -7.69
N LEU A 47 17.10 2.14 -8.11
CA LEU A 47 16.37 2.04 -9.38
C LEU A 47 17.20 2.48 -10.59
N GLU A 48 18.32 3.20 -10.39
CA GLU A 48 19.23 3.61 -11.44
C GLU A 48 20.26 2.54 -11.74
N THR A 49 20.94 2.03 -10.69
CA THR A 49 21.94 0.98 -10.83
C THR A 49 21.34 -0.42 -10.96
N LEU A 50 20.03 -0.57 -10.62
CA LEU A 50 19.29 -1.83 -10.61
C LEU A 50 19.90 -2.87 -9.68
N GLN A 51 20.41 -2.43 -8.54
CA GLN A 51 21.10 -3.28 -7.57
C GLN A 51 20.63 -2.97 -6.13
N ALA A 52 20.89 -3.92 -5.22
CA ALA A 52 20.73 -3.66 -3.80
C ALA A 52 21.84 -2.72 -3.31
N GLU A 53 21.45 -1.78 -2.45
CA GLU A 53 22.38 -0.92 -1.72
C GLU A 53 22.96 -1.63 -0.50
N LYS A 54 23.99 -1.04 0.10
CA LYS A 54 24.68 -1.60 1.29
C LYS A 54 23.84 -1.49 2.58
N PHE A 55 22.59 -1.08 2.48
CA PHE A 55 21.68 -1.02 3.62
C PHE A 55 20.89 -2.31 3.75
N SER A 56 20.90 -2.91 4.94
CA SER A 56 19.97 -3.97 5.32
C SER A 56 19.74 -3.94 6.83
N ALA A 57 18.52 -4.22 7.26
CA ALA A 57 18.17 -4.38 8.67
C ALA A 57 17.44 -5.71 8.87
N ALA A 58 17.86 -6.49 9.87
CA ALA A 58 17.20 -7.74 10.24
C ALA A 58 16.29 -7.50 11.44
N LEU A 59 15.04 -7.96 11.35
CA LEU A 59 14.05 -7.90 12.43
C LEU A 59 13.74 -9.31 12.98
N PRO A 60 13.21 -9.41 14.20
CA PRO A 60 12.93 -10.72 14.81
C PRO A 60 11.76 -11.48 14.15
N ALA A 61 10.88 -10.78 13.43
CA ALA A 61 9.68 -11.34 12.81
C ALA A 61 9.48 -10.87 11.37
N ALA A 62 8.62 -11.55 10.61
CA ALA A 62 8.28 -11.17 9.24
C ALA A 62 7.64 -9.77 9.18
N ILE A 63 7.99 -9.01 8.15
CA ILE A 63 7.63 -7.61 7.95
C ILE A 63 6.45 -7.55 6.98
N TYR A 64 5.33 -6.97 7.41
CA TYR A 64 4.13 -6.83 6.58
C TYR A 64 3.96 -5.43 6.00
N THR A 65 4.50 -4.42 6.67
CA THR A 65 4.43 -3.04 6.20
C THR A 65 5.69 -2.27 6.59
N ILE A 66 6.04 -1.33 5.74
CA ILE A 66 7.14 -0.37 5.97
C ILE A 66 6.58 1.02 5.69
N CYS A 67 6.99 1.99 6.49
CA CYS A 67 6.68 3.39 6.29
C CYS A 67 7.95 4.23 6.53
N HIS A 68 8.48 4.83 5.49
CA HIS A 68 9.60 5.76 5.57
C HIS A 68 9.07 7.17 5.84
N ILE A 69 9.68 7.88 6.77
CA ILE A 69 9.35 9.26 7.12
C ILE A 69 10.61 10.11 6.87
N PRO A 70 10.74 10.66 5.63
CA PRO A 70 11.94 11.37 5.22
C PRO A 70 12.28 12.57 6.10
N GLU A 71 11.27 13.31 6.55
CA GLU A 71 11.43 14.53 7.34
C GLU A 71 12.06 14.28 8.73
N LYS A 72 11.99 13.05 9.21
CA LYS A 72 12.59 12.62 10.48
C LYS A 72 13.72 11.61 10.29
N ASN A 73 13.96 11.22 9.05
CA ASN A 73 14.92 10.18 8.66
C ASN A 73 14.78 8.88 9.47
N ILE A 74 13.51 8.45 9.65
CA ILE A 74 13.17 7.20 10.35
C ILE A 74 12.41 6.25 9.45
N LEU A 75 12.56 4.96 9.71
CA LEU A 75 11.82 3.90 9.06
C LEU A 75 11.01 3.12 10.08
N LEU A 76 9.70 3.05 9.87
CA LEU A 76 8.78 2.24 10.67
C LEU A 76 8.57 0.90 9.98
N ALA A 77 8.66 -0.20 10.71
CA ALA A 77 8.41 -1.54 10.19
C ALA A 77 7.43 -2.30 11.07
N GLY A 78 6.25 -2.57 10.51
CA GLY A 78 5.21 -3.36 11.16
C GLY A 78 5.38 -4.85 10.89
N THR A 79 5.34 -5.67 11.95
CA THR A 79 5.62 -7.09 11.90
C THR A 79 4.40 -7.97 12.13
N THR A 80 4.56 -9.27 11.83
CA THR A 80 3.52 -10.30 12.07
C THR A 80 3.16 -10.49 13.53
N THR A 81 4.02 -10.08 14.45
CA THR A 81 3.81 -10.21 15.90
C THR A 81 3.07 -9.02 16.52
N GLY A 82 2.78 -7.98 15.71
CA GLY A 82 2.14 -6.75 16.20
C GLY A 82 3.12 -5.70 16.69
N ALA A 83 4.42 -5.97 16.63
CA ALA A 83 5.45 -5.00 16.93
C ALA A 83 5.65 -4.02 15.75
N ILE A 84 5.91 -2.77 16.10
CA ILE A 84 6.37 -1.74 15.18
C ILE A 84 7.79 -1.35 15.61
N HIS A 85 8.74 -1.69 14.77
CA HIS A 85 10.14 -1.36 14.95
C HIS A 85 10.42 0.01 14.35
N ILE A 86 11.06 0.89 15.08
CA ILE A 86 11.41 2.25 14.67
C ILE A 86 12.93 2.33 14.54
N LEU A 87 13.38 2.51 13.30
CA LEU A 87 14.79 2.57 12.94
C LEU A 87 15.18 4.03 12.66
N ASP A 88 16.22 4.50 13.31
CA ASP A 88 16.89 5.76 12.98
C ASP A 88 17.89 5.48 11.85
N LEU A 89 17.66 6.11 10.70
CA LEU A 89 18.44 5.82 9.49
C LEU A 89 19.80 6.52 9.47
N ASP A 90 19.96 7.62 10.22
CA ASP A 90 21.26 8.30 10.38
C ASP A 90 22.19 7.49 11.28
N LYS A 91 21.67 7.06 12.44
CA LYS A 91 22.41 6.27 13.41
C LYS A 91 22.55 4.81 13.03
N LYS A 92 21.68 4.33 12.10
CA LYS A 92 21.59 2.92 11.65
C LYS A 92 21.30 1.97 12.82
N GLU A 93 20.42 2.35 13.71
CA GLU A 93 20.04 1.58 14.89
C GLU A 93 18.53 1.56 15.10
N GLU A 94 18.04 0.54 15.79
CA GLU A 94 16.67 0.49 16.29
C GLU A 94 16.59 1.36 17.55
N ILE A 95 15.78 2.42 17.48
CA ILE A 95 15.64 3.37 18.59
C ILE A 95 14.43 3.08 19.48
N LYS A 96 13.42 2.35 18.96
CA LYS A 96 12.24 2.03 19.74
C LYS A 96 11.44 0.88 19.14
N ILE A 97 10.73 0.14 19.99
CA ILE A 97 9.72 -0.85 19.62
C ILE A 97 8.40 -0.48 20.29
N LEU A 98 7.32 -0.44 19.51
CA LEU A 98 5.97 -0.29 20.04
C LEU A 98 5.24 -1.65 19.89
N GLN A 99 4.68 -2.14 20.99
CA GLN A 99 3.96 -3.41 21.03
C GLN A 99 2.52 -3.19 21.50
N HIS A 100 1.70 -2.53 20.67
CA HIS A 100 0.30 -2.26 21.03
C HIS A 100 -0.71 -3.10 20.24
N HIS A 101 -0.34 -3.68 19.09
CA HIS A 101 -1.17 -4.65 18.39
C HIS A 101 -0.96 -6.08 18.91
N ARG A 102 -2.04 -6.89 18.90
CA ARG A 102 -2.01 -8.32 19.25
C ARG A 102 -2.03 -9.26 18.04
N GLY A 103 -1.86 -8.71 16.84
CA GLY A 103 -1.80 -9.42 15.56
C GLY A 103 -0.97 -8.64 14.58
N PRO A 104 -0.79 -9.16 13.35
CA PRO A 104 0.04 -8.50 12.35
C PRO A 104 -0.31 -7.04 12.14
N VAL A 105 0.69 -6.17 12.01
CA VAL A 105 0.51 -4.78 11.58
C VAL A 105 0.45 -4.78 10.06
N PHE A 106 -0.74 -4.50 9.49
CA PHE A 106 -0.96 -4.59 8.05
C PHE A 106 -0.65 -3.30 7.30
N ASP A 107 -0.82 -2.16 7.93
CA ASP A 107 -0.52 -0.87 7.31
C ASP A 107 -0.01 0.14 8.34
N ILE A 108 0.92 0.97 7.91
CA ILE A 108 1.43 2.13 8.64
C ILE A 108 1.44 3.30 7.66
N GLN A 109 0.83 4.39 8.04
CA GLN A 109 0.80 5.64 7.29
C GLN A 109 1.11 6.81 8.23
N TYR A 110 1.62 7.93 7.72
CA TYR A 110 1.86 9.11 8.53
C TYR A 110 1.25 10.38 7.93
N SER A 111 1.04 11.37 8.76
CA SER A 111 0.60 12.69 8.34
C SER A 111 1.37 13.77 9.09
N LEU A 112 2.05 14.63 8.37
CA LEU A 112 2.73 15.79 8.93
C LEU A 112 1.74 16.85 9.43
N LYS A 113 0.52 16.90 8.90
CA LYS A 113 -0.53 17.83 9.35
C LYS A 113 -0.90 17.61 10.82
N THR A 114 -0.86 16.36 11.28
CA THR A 114 -1.15 15.99 12.67
C THR A 114 0.11 15.63 13.45
N ASN A 115 1.25 15.58 12.79
CA ASN A 115 2.53 15.11 13.35
C ASN A 115 2.40 13.72 14.01
N CYS A 116 1.65 12.82 13.35
CA CYS A 116 1.35 11.47 13.81
C CYS A 116 1.60 10.42 12.73
N PHE A 117 1.84 9.19 13.17
CA PHE A 117 1.68 8.03 12.33
C PHE A 117 0.53 7.15 12.84
N TYR A 118 -0.06 6.41 11.92
CA TYR A 118 -1.27 5.66 12.11
C TYR A 118 -1.04 4.20 11.73
N THR A 119 -1.61 3.26 12.48
CA THR A 119 -1.38 1.85 12.27
C THR A 119 -2.66 1.06 12.24
N ALA A 120 -2.75 0.06 11.36
CA ALA A 120 -3.87 -0.85 11.23
C ALA A 120 -3.42 -2.28 11.52
N GLY A 121 -4.08 -2.95 12.47
CA GLY A 121 -3.67 -4.26 12.96
C GLY A 121 -4.62 -5.41 12.66
N GLY A 122 -4.07 -6.63 12.63
CA GLY A 122 -4.81 -7.88 12.49
C GLY A 122 -5.75 -8.18 13.66
N ASP A 123 -5.61 -7.44 14.74
CA ASP A 123 -6.49 -7.45 15.90
C ASP A 123 -7.73 -6.54 15.73
N GLY A 124 -7.89 -5.90 14.55
CA GLY A 124 -8.99 -5.00 14.25
C GLY A 124 -8.89 -3.63 14.93
N ASN A 125 -7.72 -3.31 15.46
CA ASN A 125 -7.46 -2.01 16.05
C ASN A 125 -6.80 -1.06 15.03
N PHE A 126 -7.13 0.21 15.20
CA PHE A 126 -6.49 1.36 14.58
C PHE A 126 -5.84 2.17 15.69
N ALA A 127 -4.58 2.54 15.52
CA ALA A 127 -3.86 3.31 16.52
C ALA A 127 -3.24 4.57 15.92
N VAL A 128 -3.13 5.61 16.74
CA VAL A 128 -2.49 6.88 16.43
C VAL A 128 -1.31 7.05 17.37
N CYS A 129 -0.15 7.34 16.81
CA CYS A 129 1.09 7.50 17.55
C CYS A 129 1.74 8.84 17.20
N SER A 130 2.35 9.48 18.19
CA SER A 130 3.09 10.73 18.01
C SER A 130 4.40 10.50 17.25
N LEU A 131 4.70 11.34 16.28
CA LEU A 131 6.00 11.38 15.60
C LEU A 131 7.11 12.04 16.43
N ASP A 132 6.76 12.84 17.46
CA ASP A 132 7.77 13.48 18.31
C ASP A 132 8.22 12.57 19.45
N THR A 133 7.27 11.94 20.14
CA THR A 133 7.56 11.09 21.29
C THR A 133 7.69 9.61 20.92
N LEU A 134 7.32 9.26 19.66
CA LEU A 134 7.27 7.90 19.17
C LEU A 134 6.47 7.00 20.13
N SER A 135 5.32 7.46 20.59
CA SER A 135 4.48 6.76 21.56
C SER A 135 3.03 6.72 21.14
N LEU A 136 2.32 5.69 21.61
CA LEU A 136 0.89 5.53 21.39
C LEU A 136 0.13 6.67 22.08
N LEU A 137 -0.75 7.34 21.32
CA LEU A 137 -1.66 8.38 21.81
C LEU A 137 -3.08 7.84 21.95
N ILE A 138 -3.59 7.17 20.92
CA ILE A 138 -4.97 6.69 20.83
C ILE A 138 -4.98 5.28 20.24
N MET A 139 -5.87 4.44 20.75
CA MET A 139 -6.17 3.13 20.19
C MET A 139 -7.68 2.95 20.11
N LYS A 140 -8.19 2.68 18.91
CA LYS A 140 -9.61 2.44 18.65
C LYS A 140 -9.81 1.02 18.13
N LYS A 141 -10.70 0.25 18.77
CA LYS A 141 -11.21 -1.00 18.23
C LYS A 141 -12.24 -0.68 17.16
N LEU A 142 -11.94 -1.00 15.90
CA LEU A 142 -12.82 -0.73 14.77
C LEU A 142 -13.66 -1.94 14.37
N SER A 143 -13.11 -3.15 14.50
CA SER A 143 -13.78 -4.39 14.10
C SER A 143 -13.25 -5.59 14.92
N TYR A 144 -14.00 -6.67 14.90
CA TYR A 144 -13.53 -7.98 15.37
C TYR A 144 -12.74 -8.74 14.28
N ASP A 145 -12.79 -8.27 13.02
CA ASP A 145 -11.89 -8.67 11.95
C ASP A 145 -10.73 -7.67 11.83
N LYS A 146 -9.88 -7.87 10.87
CA LYS A 146 -8.62 -7.13 10.66
C LYS A 146 -8.87 -5.69 10.19
N ALA A 147 -8.11 -4.73 10.71
CA ALA A 147 -7.89 -3.46 10.02
C ALA A 147 -6.74 -3.66 9.02
N ARG A 148 -6.99 -3.35 7.74
CA ARG A 148 -6.14 -3.82 6.63
C ARG A 148 -5.35 -2.72 5.94
N SER A 149 -5.95 -1.55 5.74
CA SER A 149 -5.34 -0.47 4.97
C SER A 149 -5.86 0.88 5.45
N ILE A 150 -4.98 1.88 5.41
CA ILE A 150 -5.24 3.28 5.76
C ILE A 150 -4.95 4.13 4.52
N ALA A 151 -5.78 5.12 4.26
CA ALA A 151 -5.53 6.13 3.24
C ALA A 151 -5.92 7.52 3.75
N PHE A 152 -5.15 8.53 3.35
CA PHE A 152 -5.44 9.93 3.64
C PHE A 152 -5.99 10.65 2.43
N ASN A 153 -6.98 11.51 2.67
CA ASN A 153 -7.41 12.53 1.74
C ASN A 153 -6.94 13.90 2.25
N ASP A 154 -5.89 14.41 1.65
CA ASP A 154 -5.34 15.71 2.05
C ASP A 154 -6.23 16.90 1.66
N VAL A 155 -7.13 16.72 0.69
CA VAL A 155 -8.06 17.77 0.23
C VAL A 155 -9.20 17.97 1.23
N THR A 156 -9.81 16.85 1.68
CA THR A 156 -10.95 16.88 2.62
C THR A 156 -10.52 16.68 4.08
N SER A 157 -9.24 16.43 4.33
CA SER A 157 -8.68 16.10 5.65
C SER A 157 -9.40 14.90 6.29
N GLU A 158 -9.42 13.77 5.56
CA GLU A 158 -10.06 12.54 5.98
C GLU A 158 -9.09 11.36 6.00
N ILE A 159 -9.43 10.38 6.84
CA ILE A 159 -8.77 9.08 6.91
C ILE A 159 -9.78 8.01 6.55
N ALA A 160 -9.49 7.17 5.56
CA ALA A 160 -10.25 5.97 5.27
C ALA A 160 -9.51 4.75 5.84
N VAL A 161 -10.24 3.84 6.50
CA VAL A 161 -9.71 2.57 7.02
C VAL A 161 -10.53 1.41 6.47
N ALA A 162 -9.89 0.51 5.72
CA ALA A 162 -10.52 -0.71 5.22
C ALA A 162 -10.44 -1.84 6.23
N LEU A 163 -11.55 -2.57 6.40
CA LEU A 163 -11.68 -3.66 7.36
C LEU A 163 -11.91 -5.02 6.67
N GLY A 164 -11.49 -6.08 7.34
CA GLY A 164 -11.66 -7.45 6.88
C GLY A 164 -13.11 -7.94 6.84
N ASP A 165 -14.01 -7.26 7.54
CA ASP A 165 -15.46 -7.47 7.53
C ASP A 165 -16.18 -6.69 6.42
N SER A 166 -15.43 -6.12 5.48
CA SER A 166 -15.89 -5.30 4.34
C SER A 166 -16.21 -3.83 4.65
N ASN A 167 -16.32 -3.42 5.89
CA ASN A 167 -16.57 -2.02 6.19
C ASN A 167 -15.36 -1.16 5.82
N VAL A 168 -15.64 0.02 5.29
CA VAL A 168 -14.70 1.13 5.19
C VAL A 168 -15.23 2.25 6.08
N LEU A 169 -14.41 2.67 7.04
CA LEU A 169 -14.72 3.74 7.96
C LEU A 169 -13.98 5.01 7.53
N ILE A 170 -14.68 6.13 7.55
CA ILE A 170 -14.14 7.44 7.21
C ILE A 170 -14.11 8.30 8.47
N PHE A 171 -12.94 8.78 8.82
CA PHE A 171 -12.72 9.64 9.97
C PHE A 171 -12.26 11.03 9.55
N ASP A 172 -12.61 12.03 10.35
CA ASP A 172 -11.93 13.32 10.28
C ASP A 172 -10.47 13.16 10.74
N LEU A 173 -9.53 13.76 10.04
CA LEU A 173 -8.10 13.61 10.29
C LEU A 173 -7.67 14.18 11.65
N PHE A 174 -8.32 15.25 12.13
CA PHE A 174 -7.92 15.96 13.33
C PHE A 174 -8.67 15.49 14.58
N THR A 175 -9.98 15.28 14.46
CA THR A 175 -10.84 14.92 15.59
C THR A 175 -10.97 13.41 15.78
N LEU A 176 -10.71 12.61 14.73
CA LEU A 176 -10.95 11.17 14.67
C LEU A 176 -12.43 10.80 14.90
N GLU A 177 -13.34 11.74 14.68
CA GLU A 177 -14.77 11.46 14.66
C GLU A 177 -15.14 10.69 13.38
N ASN A 178 -16.03 9.70 13.52
CA ASN A 178 -16.54 8.96 12.37
C ASN A 178 -17.46 9.86 11.54
N LYS A 179 -17.10 10.12 10.29
CA LYS A 179 -17.88 10.92 9.34
C LYS A 179 -18.81 10.07 8.49
N ASN A 180 -18.39 8.83 8.17
CA ASN A 180 -19.15 7.90 7.36
C ASN A 180 -18.63 6.47 7.53
N ASP A 181 -19.48 5.49 7.22
CA ASP A 181 -19.12 4.10 7.08
C ASP A 181 -20.00 3.40 6.05
N PHE A 182 -19.44 2.45 5.32
CA PHE A 182 -20.16 1.71 4.30
C PHE A 182 -19.54 0.32 4.02
N ILE A 183 -20.37 -0.60 3.51
CA ILE A 183 -19.92 -1.91 3.04
C ILE A 183 -19.31 -1.75 1.66
N ALA A 184 -18.00 -1.99 1.56
CA ALA A 184 -17.25 -1.76 0.34
C ALA A 184 -17.30 -2.93 -0.65
N HIS A 185 -17.42 -4.18 -0.18
CA HIS A 185 -17.37 -5.37 -1.02
C HIS A 185 -18.36 -6.43 -0.55
N GLN A 186 -19.17 -6.94 -1.50
CA GLN A 186 -20.09 -8.05 -1.24
C GLN A 186 -20.31 -8.89 -2.50
N VAL A 187 -20.63 -10.16 -2.33
CA VAL A 187 -21.01 -11.09 -3.39
C VAL A 187 -22.39 -11.67 -3.04
N GLY A 188 -23.44 -11.21 -3.72
CA GLY A 188 -24.81 -11.45 -3.31
C GLY A 188 -25.06 -10.84 -1.93
N GLU A 189 -25.57 -11.64 -0.98
CA GLU A 189 -25.79 -11.22 0.41
C GLU A 189 -24.55 -11.37 1.31
N LYS A 190 -23.47 -11.99 0.81
CA LYS A 190 -22.26 -12.24 1.58
C LYS A 190 -21.28 -11.08 1.48
N VAL A 191 -20.97 -10.46 2.60
CA VAL A 191 -19.89 -9.48 2.70
C VAL A 191 -18.52 -10.18 2.59
N VAL A 192 -17.58 -9.54 1.90
CA VAL A 192 -16.20 -10.03 1.72
C VAL A 192 -15.22 -8.90 2.00
N GLY A 193 -14.09 -9.23 2.62
CA GLY A 193 -13.19 -8.22 3.16
C GLY A 193 -12.65 -7.24 2.12
N ALA A 194 -12.60 -5.97 2.49
CA ALA A 194 -11.83 -4.95 1.82
C ALA A 194 -10.35 -5.10 2.24
N ASN A 195 -9.45 -5.16 1.26
CA ASN A 195 -8.03 -5.33 1.53
C ASN A 195 -7.26 -4.02 1.44
N ILE A 196 -7.68 -3.13 0.55
CA ILE A 196 -6.97 -1.88 0.24
C ILE A 196 -7.96 -0.75 0.00
N VAL A 197 -7.60 0.43 0.47
CA VAL A 197 -8.23 1.70 0.12
C VAL A 197 -7.17 2.68 -0.37
N ARG A 198 -7.52 3.51 -1.35
CA ARG A 198 -6.69 4.62 -1.84
C ARG A 198 -7.57 5.75 -2.32
N TYR A 199 -7.29 6.96 -1.86
CA TYR A 199 -7.89 8.15 -2.46
C TYR A 199 -7.22 8.46 -3.81
N SER A 200 -8.01 8.98 -4.74
CA SER A 200 -7.44 9.61 -5.93
C SER A 200 -6.65 10.86 -5.53
N PRO A 201 -5.57 11.21 -6.25
CA PRO A 201 -4.72 12.36 -5.88
C PRO A 201 -5.45 13.71 -5.86
N ASP A 202 -6.58 13.84 -6.59
CA ASP A 202 -7.44 15.02 -6.57
C ASP A 202 -8.43 15.02 -5.39
N GLY A 203 -8.44 13.97 -4.57
CA GLY A 203 -9.30 13.82 -3.40
C GLY A 203 -10.76 13.57 -3.67
N LYS A 204 -11.18 13.38 -4.93
CA LYS A 204 -12.61 13.28 -5.32
C LYS A 204 -13.16 11.87 -5.26
N PHE A 205 -12.30 10.87 -5.39
CA PHE A 205 -12.69 9.47 -5.43
C PHE A 205 -11.93 8.65 -4.40
N LEU A 206 -12.60 7.65 -3.84
CA LEU A 206 -11.99 6.60 -3.04
C LEU A 206 -12.06 5.30 -3.84
N LEU A 207 -10.93 4.63 -4.01
CA LEU A 207 -10.83 3.33 -4.65
C LEU A 207 -10.68 2.26 -3.59
N THR A 208 -11.44 1.17 -3.70
CA THR A 208 -11.32 0.00 -2.80
C THR A 208 -11.09 -1.27 -3.61
N GLY A 209 -10.22 -2.12 -3.10
CA GLY A 209 -9.95 -3.44 -3.66
C GLY A 209 -10.28 -4.54 -2.65
N GLY A 210 -11.08 -5.52 -3.06
CA GLY A 210 -11.60 -6.54 -2.18
C GLY A 210 -11.14 -7.97 -2.48
N ARG A 211 -11.59 -8.89 -1.62
CA ARG A 211 -11.40 -10.33 -1.81
C ARG A 211 -12.28 -10.91 -2.92
N ASP A 212 -13.31 -10.19 -3.35
CA ASP A 212 -14.18 -10.49 -4.50
C ASP A 212 -13.53 -10.19 -5.85
N ALA A 213 -12.28 -9.72 -5.85
CA ALA A 213 -11.55 -9.31 -7.04
C ALA A 213 -12.13 -8.07 -7.76
N HIS A 214 -13.05 -7.35 -7.13
CA HIS A 214 -13.61 -6.12 -7.65
C HIS A 214 -12.78 -4.91 -7.22
N LEU A 215 -12.68 -3.97 -8.13
CA LEU A 215 -12.25 -2.61 -7.91
C LEU A 215 -13.51 -1.73 -7.85
N ASN A 216 -13.78 -1.16 -6.70
CA ASN A 216 -14.91 -0.26 -6.50
C ASN A 216 -14.44 1.18 -6.39
N ILE A 217 -15.16 2.09 -7.06
CA ILE A 217 -14.88 3.53 -7.10
C ILE A 217 -16.05 4.24 -6.44
N TRP A 218 -15.75 5.05 -5.43
CA TRP A 218 -16.71 5.77 -4.60
C TRP A 218 -16.52 7.26 -4.76
N SER A 219 -17.63 8.04 -4.79
CA SER A 219 -17.58 9.49 -4.66
C SER A 219 -17.15 9.86 -3.25
N VAL A 220 -16.23 10.79 -3.07
CA VAL A 220 -15.88 11.32 -1.75
C VAL A 220 -16.93 12.30 -1.22
N GLU A 221 -17.73 12.91 -2.11
CA GLU A 221 -18.76 13.85 -1.74
C GLU A 221 -19.87 13.24 -0.86
N ASN A 222 -20.27 12.00 -1.18
CA ASN A 222 -21.38 11.32 -0.49
C ASN A 222 -21.11 9.84 -0.18
N TYR A 223 -19.94 9.33 -0.54
CA TYR A 223 -19.54 7.91 -0.42
C TYR A 223 -20.48 6.93 -1.11
N GLU A 224 -21.15 7.36 -2.18
CA GLU A 224 -21.92 6.48 -3.05
C GLU A 224 -21.02 5.74 -4.06
N LEU A 225 -21.40 4.49 -4.35
CA LEU A 225 -20.69 3.67 -5.33
C LEU A 225 -20.95 4.20 -6.75
N ILE A 226 -19.91 4.70 -7.40
CA ILE A 226 -19.97 5.17 -8.79
C ILE A 226 -19.80 4.00 -9.76
N LYS A 227 -18.85 3.10 -9.48
CA LYS A 227 -18.50 2.01 -10.38
C LYS A 227 -17.94 0.82 -9.63
N SER A 228 -18.40 -0.37 -10.01
CA SER A 228 -17.82 -1.64 -9.58
C SER A 228 -17.29 -2.39 -10.81
N ILE A 229 -16.03 -2.78 -10.77
CA ILE A 229 -15.33 -3.39 -11.90
C ILE A 229 -14.79 -4.75 -11.48
N PRO A 230 -15.14 -5.86 -12.17
CA PRO A 230 -14.47 -7.14 -11.98
C PRO A 230 -13.03 -7.04 -12.51
N ALA A 231 -12.14 -6.54 -11.65
CA ALA A 231 -10.81 -6.12 -12.05
C ALA A 231 -9.83 -7.28 -12.21
N HIS A 232 -9.94 -8.30 -11.36
CA HIS A 232 -9.01 -9.44 -11.31
C HIS A 232 -9.76 -10.77 -11.18
N ASN A 233 -9.01 -11.88 -11.17
CA ASN A 233 -9.58 -13.22 -10.94
C ASN A 233 -9.52 -13.60 -9.44
N TRP A 234 -8.74 -12.87 -8.64
CA TRP A 234 -8.55 -13.08 -7.20
C TRP A 234 -8.38 -11.73 -6.50
N ALA A 235 -8.32 -11.78 -5.17
CA ALA A 235 -8.21 -10.62 -4.30
C ALA A 235 -7.22 -9.56 -4.80
N ILE A 236 -7.63 -8.30 -4.74
CA ILE A 236 -6.77 -7.14 -4.97
C ILE A 236 -6.03 -6.83 -3.66
N TYR A 237 -4.72 -6.63 -3.75
CA TYR A 237 -3.86 -6.40 -2.59
C TYR A 237 -3.33 -4.98 -2.49
N ASP A 238 -3.12 -4.30 -3.64
CA ASP A 238 -2.67 -2.91 -3.62
C ASP A 238 -3.15 -2.10 -4.84
N ILE A 239 -3.16 -0.79 -4.67
CA ILE A 239 -3.50 0.22 -5.68
C ILE A 239 -2.47 1.33 -5.58
N ALA A 240 -1.84 1.71 -6.69
CA ALA A 240 -0.90 2.83 -6.74
C ALA A 240 -1.20 3.75 -7.92
N PHE A 241 -1.31 5.05 -7.67
CA PHE A 241 -1.38 6.08 -8.73
C PHE A 241 0.02 6.45 -9.19
N ASN A 242 0.14 6.80 -10.48
CA ASN A 242 1.36 7.38 -10.99
C ASN A 242 1.49 8.86 -10.56
N PRO A 243 2.71 9.44 -10.61
CA PRO A 243 2.97 10.79 -10.08
C PRO A 243 2.11 11.90 -10.69
N ASP A 244 1.72 11.78 -11.96
CA ASP A 244 0.87 12.77 -12.65
C ASP A 244 -0.64 12.48 -12.52
N ALA A 245 -1.03 11.46 -11.74
CA ALA A 245 -2.40 11.07 -11.49
C ALA A 245 -3.22 10.68 -12.73
N THR A 246 -2.57 10.41 -13.87
CA THR A 246 -3.25 10.05 -15.12
C THR A 246 -3.49 8.54 -15.25
N LEU A 247 -2.71 7.75 -14.51
CA LEU A 247 -2.75 6.29 -14.47
C LEU A 247 -2.81 5.80 -13.02
N PHE A 248 -3.32 4.60 -12.85
CA PHE A 248 -3.09 3.83 -11.63
C PHE A 248 -2.87 2.36 -11.96
N ALA A 249 -2.26 1.64 -11.03
CA ALA A 249 -2.03 0.20 -11.15
C ALA A 249 -2.69 -0.55 -9.99
N THR A 250 -3.09 -1.80 -10.25
CA THR A 250 -3.61 -2.72 -9.24
C THR A 250 -2.78 -4.00 -9.20
N ALA A 251 -2.49 -4.47 -7.99
CA ALA A 251 -1.81 -5.73 -7.72
C ALA A 251 -2.78 -6.78 -7.18
N SER A 252 -2.62 -8.02 -7.60
CA SER A 252 -3.54 -9.08 -7.22
C SER A 252 -2.87 -10.40 -6.88
N ARG A 253 -3.57 -11.18 -6.06
CA ARG A 253 -3.29 -12.59 -5.80
C ARG A 253 -3.31 -13.44 -7.08
N ASP A 254 -3.93 -12.96 -8.16
CA ASP A 254 -3.98 -13.64 -9.46
C ASP A 254 -2.66 -13.57 -10.25
N LYS A 255 -1.58 -13.07 -9.62
CA LYS A 255 -0.22 -12.96 -10.14
C LYS A 255 -0.06 -11.86 -11.19
N THR A 256 -1.07 -11.01 -11.35
CA THR A 256 -1.07 -9.98 -12.40
C THR A 256 -1.02 -8.58 -11.79
N VAL A 257 -0.44 -7.67 -12.57
CA VAL A 257 -0.57 -6.23 -12.40
C VAL A 257 -1.40 -5.71 -13.57
N LYS A 258 -2.38 -4.86 -13.29
CA LYS A 258 -3.13 -4.15 -14.33
C LYS A 258 -2.86 -2.66 -14.22
N ILE A 259 -2.72 -2.00 -15.37
CA ILE A 259 -2.58 -0.55 -15.48
C ILE A 259 -3.85 0.01 -16.09
N TRP A 260 -4.35 1.07 -15.49
CA TRP A 260 -5.65 1.66 -15.77
C TRP A 260 -5.50 3.14 -16.13
N ASP A 261 -6.39 3.63 -16.96
CA ASP A 261 -6.61 5.06 -17.13
C ASP A 261 -7.39 5.61 -15.92
N ALA A 262 -6.84 6.63 -15.25
CA ALA A 262 -7.42 7.14 -14.01
C ALA A 262 -8.73 7.92 -14.22
N LYS A 263 -8.98 8.40 -15.44
CA LYS A 263 -10.20 9.17 -15.76
C LYS A 263 -11.37 8.27 -16.17
N THR A 264 -11.09 7.23 -16.97
CA THR A 264 -12.13 6.37 -17.57
C THR A 264 -12.31 5.05 -16.81
N TYR A 265 -11.33 4.70 -15.97
CA TYR A 265 -11.26 3.40 -15.28
C TYR A 265 -11.23 2.22 -16.26
N GLN A 266 -10.67 2.43 -17.45
CA GLN A 266 -10.44 1.37 -18.43
C GLN A 266 -9.08 0.73 -18.25
N VAL A 267 -8.99 -0.59 -18.42
CA VAL A 267 -7.71 -1.32 -18.41
C VAL A 267 -6.95 -0.97 -19.67
N LEU A 268 -5.77 -0.38 -19.53
CA LEU A 268 -4.87 -0.10 -20.64
C LEU A 268 -3.88 -1.24 -20.87
N LYS A 269 -3.45 -1.92 -19.79
CA LYS A 269 -2.51 -3.03 -19.89
C LYS A 269 -2.73 -4.06 -18.80
N ARG A 270 -2.60 -5.33 -19.17
CA ARG A 270 -2.54 -6.45 -18.23
C ARG A 270 -1.15 -7.10 -18.34
N ILE A 271 -0.42 -7.13 -17.25
CA ILE A 271 0.93 -7.70 -17.12
C ILE A 271 0.78 -9.11 -16.56
N THR A 272 1.08 -10.10 -17.39
CA THR A 272 1.00 -11.53 -17.05
C THR A 272 2.22 -12.26 -17.59
N LYS A 273 2.51 -13.45 -17.04
CA LYS A 273 3.62 -14.29 -17.50
C LYS A 273 3.52 -14.71 -18.98
N LEU A 274 2.33 -14.64 -19.57
CA LEU A 274 2.11 -14.98 -20.98
C LEU A 274 2.65 -13.92 -21.95
N ASN A 275 2.71 -12.67 -21.52
CA ASN A 275 3.03 -11.54 -22.40
C ASN A 275 4.15 -10.62 -21.89
N PHE A 276 4.63 -10.85 -20.68
CA PHE A 276 5.70 -10.06 -20.06
C PHE A 276 6.56 -10.92 -19.12
N GLU A 277 7.76 -10.42 -18.77
CA GLU A 277 8.39 -10.81 -17.53
C GLU A 277 7.48 -10.36 -16.38
N ALA A 278 6.88 -11.32 -15.66
CA ALA A 278 5.87 -11.05 -14.65
C ALA A 278 5.96 -12.01 -13.47
N HIS A 279 5.33 -11.63 -12.38
CA HIS A 279 5.28 -12.43 -11.15
C HIS A 279 4.70 -13.81 -11.39
N THR A 280 5.28 -14.82 -10.73
CA THR A 280 4.81 -16.22 -10.77
C THR A 280 3.88 -16.57 -9.60
N HIS A 281 3.82 -15.70 -8.60
CA HIS A 281 2.99 -15.80 -7.40
C HIS A 281 2.25 -14.48 -7.16
N SER A 282 1.52 -14.37 -6.05
CA SER A 282 0.76 -13.18 -5.69
C SER A 282 1.62 -11.92 -5.78
N VAL A 283 1.04 -10.83 -6.30
CA VAL A 283 1.65 -9.50 -6.25
C VAL A 283 1.08 -8.77 -5.04
N ASN A 284 1.94 -8.39 -4.12
CA ASN A 284 1.53 -7.92 -2.80
C ASN A 284 1.52 -6.40 -2.67
N LYS A 285 2.48 -5.70 -3.30
CA LYS A 285 2.64 -4.25 -3.15
C LYS A 285 3.09 -3.61 -4.46
N LEU A 286 2.69 -2.35 -4.64
CA LEU A 286 3.06 -1.50 -5.77
C LEU A 286 3.60 -0.15 -5.26
N ILE A 287 4.61 0.36 -5.92
CA ILE A 287 5.01 1.76 -5.86
C ILE A 287 5.16 2.29 -7.28
N TRP A 288 4.65 3.50 -7.51
CA TRP A 288 4.96 4.25 -8.70
C TRP A 288 5.94 5.36 -8.36
N SER A 289 7.22 5.14 -8.74
CA SER A 289 8.30 6.08 -8.46
C SER A 289 8.23 7.29 -9.40
N THR A 290 8.61 8.46 -8.89
CA THR A 290 8.86 9.66 -9.70
C THR A 290 10.09 9.50 -10.60
N TYR A 291 11.05 8.65 -10.21
CA TYR A 291 12.20 8.33 -11.03
C TYR A 291 11.79 7.56 -12.27
N ARG A 292 11.96 8.21 -13.45
CA ARG A 292 11.64 7.65 -14.78
C ARG A 292 10.24 7.05 -14.91
N ASN A 293 9.30 7.46 -14.07
CA ASN A 293 7.94 6.92 -14.04
C ASN A 293 7.90 5.37 -13.89
N TYR A 294 8.81 4.84 -13.06
CA TYR A 294 8.89 3.40 -12.86
C TYR A 294 7.76 2.87 -11.96
N LEU A 295 7.05 1.88 -12.48
CA LEU A 295 6.15 1.03 -11.68
C LEU A 295 6.95 -0.14 -11.13
N VAL A 296 7.08 -0.18 -9.80
CA VAL A 296 7.74 -1.27 -9.08
C VAL A 296 6.69 -2.15 -8.41
N SER A 297 6.87 -3.45 -8.53
CA SER A 297 5.98 -4.45 -7.91
C SER A 297 6.78 -5.52 -7.18
N VAL A 298 6.24 -6.00 -6.06
CA VAL A 298 6.83 -7.08 -5.25
C VAL A 298 5.79 -8.15 -4.93
N GLY A 299 6.25 -9.37 -4.68
CA GLY A 299 5.31 -10.48 -4.48
C GLY A 299 5.85 -11.67 -3.71
N ASP A 300 5.03 -12.72 -3.68
CA ASP A 300 5.34 -13.99 -3.02
C ASP A 300 6.46 -14.78 -3.71
N ASP A 301 6.80 -14.43 -4.93
CA ASP A 301 7.93 -15.00 -5.68
C ASP A 301 9.29 -14.41 -5.28
N LYS A 302 9.35 -13.56 -4.26
CA LYS A 302 10.55 -12.98 -3.67
C LYS A 302 11.25 -11.94 -4.55
N MET A 303 10.60 -11.52 -5.64
CA MET A 303 11.17 -10.64 -6.65
C MET A 303 10.69 -9.21 -6.48
N VAL A 304 11.58 -8.27 -6.85
CA VAL A 304 11.27 -6.86 -7.07
C VAL A 304 11.33 -6.62 -8.58
N MET A 305 10.19 -6.30 -9.21
CA MET A 305 10.11 -6.11 -10.65
C MET A 305 9.89 -4.63 -10.98
N ILE A 306 10.72 -4.11 -11.88
CA ILE A 306 10.73 -2.71 -12.29
C ILE A 306 10.28 -2.60 -13.74
N ARG A 307 9.34 -1.68 -14.00
CA ARG A 307 8.81 -1.41 -15.35
C ARG A 307 8.73 0.08 -15.59
N GLU A 308 9.15 0.50 -16.76
CA GLU A 308 8.91 1.85 -17.28
C GLU A 308 7.55 1.88 -17.94
N VAL A 309 6.75 2.91 -17.64
CA VAL A 309 5.39 3.06 -18.19
C VAL A 309 5.26 4.44 -18.82
N ASN A 310 5.03 4.47 -20.12
CA ASN A 310 4.91 5.71 -20.89
C ASN A 310 3.57 5.78 -21.64
N ARG A 311 2.90 6.94 -21.62
CA ARG A 311 1.76 7.21 -22.50
C ARG A 311 2.25 7.44 -23.91
N LYS A 312 1.50 6.93 -24.91
CA LYS A 312 1.74 7.18 -26.34
C LYS A 312 0.84 8.28 -26.85
#